data_7cc7de598949aa2f5f5fcabd923dcabd
#
_entry.id   7cc7de598949aa2f5f5fcabd923dcabd
#
_cell.length_a   1.000
_cell.length_b   1.000
_cell.length_c   1.000
_cell.angle_alpha   90.00
_cell.angle_beta   90.00
_cell.angle_gamma   90.00
#
_symmetry.space_group_name_H-M   'P 1'
#
loop_
_entity.id
_entity.type
_entity.pdbx_description
1 polymer ?
#
loop_
_entity_poly.entity_id
_entity_poly.type
_entity_poly.pdbx_seq_one_letter_code
_entity_poly.pdbx_strand_id
1 'polypeptide(L)'
;TMPEKYLEGFRNGTRVSYKNSGKPYIHNPAVTIMVPNKEETEALAHEVITKLNKTKGPTALIVPMRGWSAYDQSAEEASIEKGWAKENGDGPVWWPDPDNPKWSRRATLMWDVFMKNWDRNNDNLDIIKCDNHILDVEFAEFLNRCMGDMLDKKWKKGMYRDLKNVVE
;
A
#
# COMPACT_ATOMS: atom_id res chain seq x y z
N THR A 1 -0.35 7.52 8.45
CA THR A 1 0.83 7.85 9.31
C THR A 1 1.18 6.62 10.13
N MET A 2 2.47 6.28 10.20
CA MET A 2 2.98 5.18 11.01
C MET A 2 2.61 5.38 12.50
N PRO A 3 2.20 4.33 13.22
CA PRO A 3 1.93 4.44 14.65
C PRO A 3 3.11 5.00 15.44
N GLU A 4 2.85 5.86 16.44
CA GLU A 4 3.88 6.62 17.16
C GLU A 4 4.98 5.75 17.78
N LYS A 5 4.62 4.59 18.32
CA LYS A 5 5.59 3.64 18.91
C LYS A 5 6.69 3.19 17.95
N TYR A 6 6.42 3.19 16.64
CA TYR A 6 7.43 2.85 15.63
C TYR A 6 8.23 4.07 15.17
N LEU A 7 7.62 5.27 15.21
CA LEU A 7 8.32 6.52 14.92
C LEU A 7 9.40 6.83 15.95
N GLU A 8 9.18 6.46 17.19
CA GLU A 8 10.15 6.68 18.26
C GLU A 8 11.47 5.92 18.01
N GLY A 9 11.40 4.69 17.53
CA GLY A 9 12.57 3.91 17.14
C GLY A 9 13.40 4.57 16.02
N PHE A 10 12.76 5.26 15.10
CA PHE A 10 13.46 6.06 14.08
C PHE A 10 14.11 7.30 14.67
N ARG A 11 13.40 8.04 15.51
CA ARG A 11 13.88 9.29 16.11
C ARG A 11 15.10 9.12 16.99
N ASN A 12 15.18 8.00 17.71
CA ASN A 12 16.29 7.70 18.60
C ASN A 12 17.38 6.81 17.97
N GLY A 13 17.27 6.51 16.67
CA GLY A 13 18.29 5.77 15.92
C GLY A 13 18.45 4.29 16.31
N THR A 14 17.51 3.71 17.06
CA THR A 14 17.55 2.30 17.46
C THR A 14 17.10 1.34 16.36
N ARG A 15 16.48 1.86 15.32
CA ARG A 15 15.95 1.08 14.21
C ARG A 15 16.93 1.12 13.03
N VAL A 16 17.62 0.03 12.77
CA VAL A 16 18.71 -0.02 11.79
C VAL A 16 18.41 -0.84 10.54
N SER A 17 17.68 -1.93 10.64
CA SER A 17 17.29 -2.74 9.48
C SER A 17 16.22 -3.78 9.86
N TYR A 18 15.53 -4.33 8.87
CA TYR A 18 14.51 -5.34 9.05
C TYR A 18 14.74 -6.53 8.15
N LYS A 19 14.49 -7.71 8.68
CA LYS A 19 14.35 -8.91 7.87
C LYS A 19 13.19 -8.65 6.89
N ASN A 20 13.41 -8.87 5.61
CA ASN A 20 12.46 -8.64 4.51
C ASN A 20 12.17 -7.18 4.12
N SER A 21 12.86 -6.19 4.69
CA SER A 21 12.69 -4.79 4.27
C SER A 21 13.96 -4.17 3.66
N GLY A 22 15.04 -4.95 3.60
CA GLY A 22 16.33 -4.44 3.13
C GLY A 22 17.02 -3.50 4.11
N LYS A 23 18.11 -2.92 3.69
CA LYS A 23 18.81 -1.89 4.44
C LYS A 23 18.16 -0.51 4.24
N PRO A 24 18.33 0.43 5.18
CA PRO A 24 17.94 1.81 4.94
C PRO A 24 18.64 2.34 3.67
N TYR A 25 17.86 3.03 2.83
CA TYR A 25 18.38 3.67 1.62
C TYR A 25 18.48 5.18 1.82
N ILE A 26 19.70 5.71 1.74
CA ILE A 26 19.93 7.15 1.79
C ILE A 26 19.65 7.72 0.40
N HIS A 27 18.44 8.25 0.21
CA HIS A 27 18.03 8.83 -1.05
C HIS A 27 18.75 10.16 -1.34
N ASN A 28 18.89 10.97 -0.29
CA ASN A 28 19.67 12.21 -0.32
C ASN A 28 20.05 12.60 1.14
N PRO A 29 20.85 13.67 1.35
CA PRO A 29 21.26 14.05 2.71
C PRO A 29 20.14 14.31 3.71
N ALA A 30 18.93 14.59 3.23
CA ALA A 30 17.76 14.90 4.08
C ALA A 30 16.75 13.75 4.15
N VAL A 31 16.84 12.74 3.27
CA VAL A 31 15.82 11.68 3.14
C VAL A 31 16.45 10.30 3.16
N THR A 32 16.07 9.52 4.15
CA THR A 32 16.34 8.08 4.21
C THR A 32 15.05 7.31 4.04
N ILE A 33 15.01 6.40 3.09
CA ILE A 33 13.86 5.54 2.82
C ILE A 33 14.02 4.27 3.63
N MET A 34 12.97 3.93 4.35
CA MET A 34 12.85 2.68 5.08
C MET A 34 11.51 2.02 4.78
N VAL A 35 11.52 0.71 4.65
CA VAL A 35 10.32 -0.07 4.40
C VAL A 35 9.88 -0.76 5.68
N PRO A 36 8.58 -0.74 6.02
CA PRO A 36 8.06 -1.43 7.19
C PRO A 36 8.30 -2.94 7.13
N ASN A 37 8.61 -3.56 8.24
CA ASN A 37 8.57 -5.00 8.38
C ASN A 37 7.11 -5.50 8.47
N LYS A 38 6.93 -6.82 8.67
CA LYS A 38 5.60 -7.42 8.74
C LYS A 38 4.73 -6.78 9.83
N GLU A 39 5.23 -6.75 11.06
CA GLU A 39 4.50 -6.26 12.24
C GLU A 39 4.12 -4.78 12.09
N GLU A 40 5.00 -4.00 11.51
CA GLU A 40 4.77 -2.58 11.25
C GLU A 40 3.79 -2.36 10.10
N THR A 41 3.86 -3.19 9.05
CA THR A 41 2.90 -3.18 7.95
C THR A 41 1.49 -3.47 8.45
N GLU A 42 1.34 -4.52 9.29
CA GLU A 42 0.07 -4.88 9.90
C GLU A 42 -0.45 -3.76 10.84
N ALA A 43 0.44 -3.18 11.65
CA ALA A 43 0.06 -2.08 12.55
C ALA A 43 -0.34 -0.81 11.79
N LEU A 44 0.35 -0.49 10.69
CA LEU A 44 -0.02 0.62 9.80
C LEU A 44 -1.40 0.40 9.18
N ALA A 45 -1.64 -0.80 8.67
CA ALA A 45 -2.93 -1.16 8.09
C ALA A 45 -4.07 -1.06 9.12
N HIS A 46 -3.83 -1.53 10.35
CA HIS A 46 -4.80 -1.43 11.45
C HIS A 46 -5.13 0.03 11.79
N GLU A 47 -4.14 0.91 11.82
CA GLU A 47 -4.34 2.34 12.06
C GLU A 47 -5.16 2.99 10.93
N VAL A 48 -4.85 2.64 9.69
CA VAL A 48 -5.58 3.13 8.51
C VAL A 48 -7.05 2.72 8.56
N ILE A 49 -7.33 1.43 8.71
CA ILE A 49 -8.73 0.95 8.71
C ILE A 49 -9.52 1.47 9.90
N THR A 50 -8.90 1.62 11.06
CA THR A 50 -9.55 2.19 12.25
C THR A 50 -10.02 3.62 12.01
N LYS A 51 -9.26 4.41 11.24
CA LYS A 51 -9.63 5.77 10.85
C LYS A 51 -10.71 5.77 9.77
N LEU A 52 -10.55 4.92 8.75
CA LEU A 52 -11.50 4.83 7.64
C LEU A 52 -12.89 4.37 8.08
N ASN A 53 -12.98 3.45 9.03
CA ASN A 53 -14.27 3.02 9.59
C ASN A 53 -15.11 4.16 10.21
N LYS A 54 -14.48 5.29 10.52
CA LYS A 54 -15.15 6.47 11.09
C LYS A 54 -15.60 7.50 10.05
N THR A 55 -15.41 7.23 8.76
CA THR A 55 -15.77 8.17 7.70
C THR A 55 -17.27 8.39 7.65
N LYS A 56 -17.66 9.65 7.36
CA LYS A 56 -19.05 10.08 7.27
C LYS A 56 -19.45 10.55 5.86
N GLY A 57 -18.53 10.49 4.93
CA GLY A 57 -18.74 10.83 3.53
C GLY A 57 -18.17 9.77 2.60
N PRO A 58 -18.45 9.84 1.29
CA PRO A 58 -17.96 8.88 0.31
C PRO A 58 -16.46 8.67 0.43
N THR A 59 -16.04 7.44 0.63
CA THR A 59 -14.64 7.06 0.82
C THR A 59 -14.37 5.72 0.15
N ALA A 60 -13.34 5.67 -0.66
CA ALA A 60 -12.85 4.42 -1.25
C ALA A 60 -11.37 4.22 -0.93
N LEU A 61 -11.02 3.08 -0.36
CA LEU A 61 -9.64 2.61 -0.25
C LEU A 61 -9.38 1.63 -1.40
N ILE A 62 -8.60 2.06 -2.37
CA ILE A 62 -8.22 1.21 -3.50
C ILE A 62 -6.81 0.68 -3.24
N VAL A 63 -6.70 -0.64 -3.12
CA VAL A 63 -5.48 -1.34 -2.72
C VAL A 63 -4.76 -1.88 -3.94
N PRO A 64 -3.60 -1.30 -4.33
CA PRO A 64 -2.82 -1.79 -5.46
C PRO A 64 -2.01 -3.03 -5.05
N MET A 65 -2.47 -4.21 -5.46
CA MET A 65 -1.88 -5.48 -5.02
C MET A 65 -0.46 -5.72 -5.53
N ARG A 66 -0.10 -5.11 -6.66
CA ARG A 66 1.25 -5.27 -7.24
C ARG A 66 2.30 -4.38 -6.58
N GLY A 67 1.90 -3.49 -5.65
CA GLY A 67 2.81 -2.68 -4.84
C GLY A 67 2.40 -1.24 -4.66
N TRP A 68 2.88 -0.67 -3.54
CA TRP A 68 2.48 0.65 -3.04
C TRP A 68 3.46 1.78 -3.36
N SER A 69 4.61 1.47 -3.93
CA SER A 69 5.61 2.48 -4.25
C SER A 69 6.55 2.00 -5.34
N ALA A 70 7.29 2.92 -5.95
CA ALA A 70 8.35 2.60 -6.89
C ALA A 70 9.41 1.61 -6.36
N TYR A 71 9.49 1.47 -5.04
CA TYR A 71 10.42 0.54 -4.36
C TYR A 71 9.76 -0.79 -3.97
N ASP A 72 8.47 -0.96 -4.20
CA ASP A 72 7.69 -2.16 -3.88
C ASP A 72 7.22 -2.82 -5.17
N GLN A 73 8.16 -3.26 -5.99
CA GLN A 73 7.90 -3.95 -7.26
C GLN A 73 9.03 -4.93 -7.58
N SER A 74 8.75 -5.92 -8.42
CA SER A 74 9.75 -6.87 -8.88
C SER A 74 10.80 -6.17 -9.76
N ALA A 75 12.01 -6.73 -9.81
CA ALA A 75 13.07 -6.17 -10.66
C ALA A 75 12.75 -6.22 -12.16
N GLU A 76 11.85 -7.11 -12.56
CA GLU A 76 11.43 -7.26 -13.97
C GLU A 76 10.44 -6.17 -14.37
N GLU A 77 9.65 -5.68 -13.41
CA GLU A 77 8.60 -4.67 -13.61
C GLU A 77 9.06 -3.25 -13.21
N ALA A 78 10.27 -3.12 -12.62
CA ALA A 78 10.76 -1.85 -12.13
C ALA A 78 10.91 -0.82 -13.26
N SER A 79 10.11 0.24 -13.19
CA SER A 79 10.15 1.37 -14.13
C SER A 79 11.27 2.38 -13.82
N ILE A 80 11.80 2.34 -12.60
CA ILE A 80 12.95 3.11 -12.16
C ILE A 80 14.23 2.29 -12.36
N GLU A 81 15.38 2.94 -12.34
CA GLU A 81 16.69 2.32 -12.61
C GLU A 81 16.77 0.89 -12.12
N LYS A 82 16.84 -0.04 -13.08
CA LYS A 82 16.73 -1.46 -12.80
C LYS A 82 17.77 -1.89 -11.78
N GLY A 83 17.29 -2.39 -10.65
CA GLY A 83 18.13 -3.09 -9.70
C GLY A 83 18.90 -2.21 -8.71
N TRP A 84 18.69 -0.88 -8.67
CA TRP A 84 19.45 -0.02 -7.76
C TRP A 84 19.46 -0.51 -6.30
N ALA A 85 18.34 -1.01 -5.81
CA ALA A 85 18.23 -1.61 -4.47
C ALA A 85 18.94 -2.96 -4.35
N LYS A 86 19.12 -3.70 -5.48
CA LYS A 86 19.77 -5.01 -5.51
C LYS A 86 21.28 -4.92 -5.69
N GLU A 87 21.76 -4.02 -6.54
CA GLU A 87 23.19 -3.91 -6.86
C GLU A 87 24.01 -3.53 -5.65
N ASN A 88 23.51 -2.61 -4.84
CA ASN A 88 24.19 -2.12 -3.65
C ASN A 88 23.78 -2.85 -2.37
N GLY A 89 22.77 -3.70 -2.42
CA GLY A 89 22.18 -4.34 -1.23
C GLY A 89 21.53 -3.35 -0.26
N ASP A 90 21.34 -2.11 -0.68
CA ASP A 90 20.71 -1.04 0.08
C ASP A 90 19.29 -0.81 -0.41
N GLY A 91 18.41 -0.34 0.48
CA GLY A 91 17.03 -0.05 0.16
C GLY A 91 16.07 -1.24 0.26
N PRO A 92 14.84 -1.04 -0.22
CA PRO A 92 13.78 -2.03 -0.12
C PRO A 92 14.05 -3.27 -0.96
N VAL A 93 13.73 -4.42 -0.41
CA VAL A 93 13.78 -5.72 -1.13
C VAL A 93 12.36 -6.06 -1.57
N TRP A 94 12.23 -6.49 -2.83
CA TRP A 94 10.97 -7.08 -3.31
C TRP A 94 10.57 -8.28 -2.45
N TRP A 95 9.32 -8.27 -2.03
CA TRP A 95 8.77 -9.32 -1.20
C TRP A 95 7.48 -9.83 -1.84
N PRO A 96 7.57 -10.88 -2.68
CA PRO A 96 6.42 -11.43 -3.38
C PRO A 96 5.46 -12.11 -2.41
N ASP A 97 4.18 -12.05 -2.75
CA ASP A 97 3.18 -12.87 -2.08
C ASP A 97 3.37 -14.35 -2.47
N PRO A 98 3.26 -15.29 -1.52
CA PRO A 98 3.49 -16.70 -1.80
C PRO A 98 2.43 -17.33 -2.71
N ASP A 99 1.19 -16.83 -2.67
CA ASP A 99 0.07 -17.38 -3.44
C ASP A 99 -0.06 -16.70 -4.80
N ASN A 100 0.39 -15.45 -4.91
CA ASN A 100 0.45 -14.71 -6.17
C ASN A 100 1.78 -13.92 -6.28
N PRO A 101 2.82 -14.49 -6.91
CA PRO A 101 4.15 -13.88 -7.00
C PRO A 101 4.20 -12.50 -7.69
N LYS A 102 3.14 -12.10 -8.41
CA LYS A 102 3.02 -10.76 -9.00
C LYS A 102 2.57 -9.73 -7.99
N TRP A 103 2.04 -10.15 -6.85
CA TRP A 103 1.55 -9.25 -5.81
C TRP A 103 2.64 -8.98 -4.77
N SER A 104 2.61 -7.80 -4.22
CA SER A 104 3.43 -7.43 -3.07
C SER A 104 2.89 -8.10 -1.80
N ARG A 105 3.75 -8.81 -1.08
CA ARG A 105 3.39 -9.36 0.24
C ARG A 105 2.98 -8.26 1.22
N ARG A 106 3.50 -7.06 1.08
CA ARG A 106 3.07 -5.91 1.90
C ARG A 106 1.63 -5.53 1.61
N ALA A 107 1.25 -5.54 0.32
CA ALA A 107 -0.13 -5.26 -0.08
C ALA A 107 -1.10 -6.33 0.43
N THR A 108 -0.75 -7.62 0.34
CA THR A 108 -1.60 -8.69 0.83
C THR A 108 -1.73 -8.69 2.35
N LEU A 109 -0.65 -8.41 3.10
CA LEU A 109 -0.73 -8.25 4.55
C LEU A 109 -1.64 -7.09 4.96
N MET A 110 -1.56 -5.94 4.26
CA MET A 110 -2.46 -4.81 4.51
C MET A 110 -3.90 -5.17 4.17
N TRP A 111 -4.11 -5.84 3.03
CA TRP A 111 -5.42 -6.34 2.62
C TRP A 111 -6.06 -7.23 3.68
N ASP A 112 -5.33 -8.21 4.20
CA ASP A 112 -5.82 -9.14 5.22
C ASP A 112 -6.27 -8.39 6.49
N VAL A 113 -5.49 -7.40 6.92
CA VAL A 113 -5.84 -6.55 8.07
C VAL A 113 -7.07 -5.70 7.77
N PHE A 114 -7.19 -5.13 6.56
CA PHE A 114 -8.35 -4.35 6.16
C PHE A 114 -9.61 -5.21 6.17
N MET A 115 -9.58 -6.38 5.54
CA MET A 115 -10.75 -7.27 5.46
C MET A 115 -11.22 -7.77 6.81
N LYS A 116 -10.29 -8.03 7.73
CA LYS A 116 -10.58 -8.46 9.09
C LYS A 116 -11.23 -7.38 9.94
N ASN A 117 -10.87 -6.12 9.71
CA ASN A 117 -11.26 -4.99 10.57
C ASN A 117 -12.21 -3.99 9.91
N TRP A 118 -12.60 -4.21 8.67
CA TRP A 118 -13.53 -3.33 7.93
C TRP A 118 -14.93 -3.37 8.54
N ASP A 119 -15.45 -2.21 8.91
CA ASP A 119 -16.87 -2.05 9.24
C ASP A 119 -17.73 -2.07 7.97
N ARG A 120 -18.23 -3.24 7.64
CA ARG A 120 -19.06 -3.47 6.44
C ARG A 120 -20.41 -2.77 6.50
N ASN A 121 -20.85 -2.32 7.67
CA ASN A 121 -22.10 -1.57 7.85
C ASN A 121 -21.94 -0.07 7.56
N ASN A 122 -20.69 0.42 7.41
CA ASN A 122 -20.48 1.79 6.98
C ASN A 122 -20.68 1.92 5.46
N ASP A 123 -21.82 2.43 5.02
CA ASP A 123 -22.15 2.62 3.60
C ASP A 123 -21.32 3.72 2.93
N ASN A 124 -20.61 4.53 3.70
CA ASN A 124 -19.71 5.55 3.17
C ASN A 124 -18.31 5.00 2.83
N LEU A 125 -17.98 3.77 3.21
CA LEU A 125 -16.66 3.19 3.01
C LEU A 125 -16.73 1.97 2.09
N ASP A 126 -15.97 2.02 1.00
CA ASP A 126 -15.66 0.86 0.17
C ASP A 126 -14.16 0.55 0.20
N ILE A 127 -13.80 -0.74 0.20
CA ILE A 127 -12.43 -1.21 0.11
C ILE A 127 -12.32 -2.13 -1.11
N ILE A 128 -11.44 -1.78 -2.03
CA ILE A 128 -11.37 -2.36 -3.36
C ILE A 128 -9.97 -2.91 -3.59
N LYS A 129 -9.88 -4.19 -3.92
CA LYS A 129 -8.63 -4.86 -4.30
C LYS A 129 -8.41 -4.69 -5.79
N CYS A 130 -7.25 -4.19 -6.19
CA CYS A 130 -6.94 -3.88 -7.58
C CYS A 130 -5.66 -4.58 -8.03
N ASP A 131 -5.72 -5.34 -9.13
CA ASP A 131 -4.55 -6.02 -9.71
C ASP A 131 -3.69 -5.05 -10.54
N ASN A 132 -3.25 -3.99 -9.88
CA ASN A 132 -2.37 -2.98 -10.43
C ASN A 132 -1.22 -2.69 -9.45
N HIS A 133 -0.18 -2.07 -9.99
CA HIS A 133 0.82 -1.33 -9.23
C HIS A 133 0.39 0.14 -9.08
N ILE A 134 0.80 0.81 -8.01
CA ILE A 134 0.44 2.23 -7.78
C ILE A 134 0.91 3.17 -8.91
N LEU A 135 1.93 2.77 -9.67
CA LEU A 135 2.47 3.53 -10.79
C LEU A 135 1.78 3.23 -12.14
N ASP A 136 0.85 2.28 -12.19
CA ASP A 136 0.14 1.96 -13.43
C ASP A 136 -0.78 3.12 -13.83
N VAL A 137 -0.83 3.42 -15.11
CA VAL A 137 -1.70 4.47 -15.66
C VAL A 137 -3.17 4.13 -15.40
N GLU A 138 -3.54 2.88 -15.59
CA GLU A 138 -4.90 2.38 -15.36
C GLU A 138 -5.31 2.51 -13.88
N PHE A 139 -4.36 2.41 -12.95
CA PHE A 139 -4.62 2.66 -11.53
C PHE A 139 -4.93 4.14 -11.29
N ALA A 140 -4.13 5.03 -11.87
CA ALA A 140 -4.36 6.48 -11.78
C ALA A 140 -5.69 6.90 -12.42
N GLU A 141 -6.04 6.34 -13.58
CA GLU A 141 -7.33 6.55 -14.24
C GLU A 141 -8.50 6.09 -13.37
N PHE A 142 -8.36 4.94 -12.71
CA PHE A 142 -9.37 4.45 -11.79
C PHE A 142 -9.54 5.38 -10.58
N LEU A 143 -8.46 5.87 -9.97
CA LEU A 143 -8.53 6.85 -8.89
C LEU A 143 -9.25 8.14 -9.32
N ASN A 144 -8.91 8.66 -10.51
CA ASN A 144 -9.53 9.85 -11.08
C ASN A 144 -11.04 9.64 -11.32
N ARG A 145 -11.42 8.51 -11.87
CA ARG A 145 -12.84 8.14 -12.07
C ARG A 145 -13.58 8.08 -10.74
N CYS A 146 -13.01 7.40 -9.74
CA CYS A 146 -13.61 7.28 -8.42
C CYS A 146 -13.81 8.66 -7.77
N MET A 147 -12.81 9.53 -7.84
CA MET A 147 -12.90 10.89 -7.33
C MET A 147 -13.96 11.71 -8.08
N GLY A 148 -14.03 11.62 -9.41
CA GLY A 148 -15.04 12.27 -10.23
C GLY A 148 -16.46 11.85 -9.84
N ASP A 149 -16.68 10.54 -9.69
CA ASP A 149 -17.99 10.01 -9.26
C ASP A 149 -18.38 10.49 -7.85
N MET A 150 -17.40 10.67 -6.93
CA MET A 150 -17.66 11.26 -5.62
C MET A 150 -18.05 12.74 -5.71
N LEU A 151 -17.34 13.52 -6.51
CA LEU A 151 -17.62 14.95 -6.71
C LEU A 151 -18.98 15.17 -7.37
N ASP A 152 -19.31 14.32 -8.34
CA ASP A 152 -20.61 14.33 -9.05
C ASP A 152 -21.76 13.74 -8.22
N LYS A 153 -21.50 13.25 -7.00
CA LYS A 153 -22.48 12.59 -6.11
C LYS A 153 -23.08 11.31 -6.74
N LYS A 154 -22.36 10.65 -7.63
CA LYS A 154 -22.75 9.39 -8.28
C LYS A 154 -22.19 8.16 -7.57
N TRP A 155 -21.15 8.35 -6.77
CA TRP A 155 -20.45 7.26 -6.09
C TRP A 155 -21.39 6.47 -5.18
N LYS A 156 -21.25 5.15 -5.24
CA LYS A 156 -21.93 4.21 -4.34
C LYS A 156 -20.98 3.08 -3.98
N LYS A 157 -21.05 2.61 -2.74
CA LYS A 157 -20.32 1.43 -2.29
C LYS A 157 -20.60 0.24 -3.22
N GLY A 158 -19.54 -0.45 -3.63
CA GLY A 158 -19.63 -1.64 -4.49
C GLY A 158 -19.77 -1.37 -5.98
N MET A 159 -19.88 -0.12 -6.45
CA MET A 159 -20.16 0.19 -7.85
C MET A 159 -19.02 -0.17 -8.84
N TYR A 160 -17.85 -0.49 -8.32
CA TYR A 160 -16.67 -0.79 -9.17
C TYR A 160 -16.29 -2.27 -9.20
N ARG A 161 -17.11 -3.17 -8.64
CA ARG A 161 -16.78 -4.61 -8.55
C ARG A 161 -16.62 -5.30 -9.91
N ASP A 162 -17.31 -4.81 -10.95
CA ASP A 162 -17.26 -5.38 -12.29
C ASP A 162 -16.13 -4.85 -13.17
N LEU A 163 -15.24 -4.00 -12.65
CA LEU A 163 -14.11 -3.50 -13.41
C LEU A 163 -13.05 -4.58 -13.59
N LYS A 164 -12.46 -4.66 -14.80
CA LYS A 164 -11.51 -5.70 -15.20
C LYS A 164 -10.29 -5.85 -14.26
N ASN A 165 -9.84 -4.75 -13.70
CA ASN A 165 -8.67 -4.71 -12.81
C ASN A 165 -9.05 -4.81 -11.31
N VAL A 166 -10.33 -4.88 -10.99
CA VAL A 166 -10.83 -5.15 -9.63
C VAL A 166 -10.90 -6.67 -9.46
N VAL A 167 -10.36 -7.18 -8.37
CA VAL A 167 -10.33 -8.61 -8.05
C VAL A 167 -11.00 -8.85 -6.70
N GLU A 168 -11.66 -9.99 -6.54
CA GLU A 168 -12.32 -10.39 -5.30
C GLU A 168 -11.39 -11.07 -4.30
#